data_5fd4e7b3be190b296284ea69e52210c8
#
_entry.id   5fd4e7b3be190b296284ea69e52210c8
#
_cell.length_a   1.000
_cell.length_b   1.000
_cell.length_c   1.000
_cell.angle_alpha   90.00
_cell.angle_beta   90.00
_cell.angle_gamma   90.00
#
_symmetry.space_group_name_H-M   'P 1'
#
loop_
_entity.id
_entity.type
_entity.pdbx_description
1 polymer ?
#
loop_
_entity_poly.entity_id
_entity_poly.type
_entity_poly.pdbx_seq_one_letter_code
_entity_poly.pdbx_strand_id
1 'polypeptide(L)'
;MKIIDRIFWTLLLTGVLFVSLFFGRGFIRATAENPYGWEKISAYTTYYDKGDVGRCKNISVAASLIDGVTLQPYGDFSFNTTVGKRTAEAGFQQAKIIVNGEYVLGVGGGVCQVSTTLYNAAIKAGLTIVEYHPHSLRVGYVPPSRDAMVSSGSDLRLFNPHAFPIYLSLKTTGESVCAAFYGKNEGYRYEINTVLLETIPPPIPIVKLGEEEGIIRAEKEGIRSEAYLECYKNDCLLFRRRLRVDEYRPIQGIIGKKIAK
;
A
#
# COMPACT_ATOMS: atom_id res chain seq x y z
N MET A 1 -1.64 -11.47 63.65
CA MET A 1 -0.56 -11.53 62.66
C MET A 1 -0.91 -12.42 61.43
N LYS A 2 -2.17 -12.53 61.02
CA LYS A 2 -2.60 -13.36 59.89
C LYS A 2 -3.54 -12.66 58.87
N ILE A 3 -3.91 -11.41 59.09
CA ILE A 3 -4.82 -10.67 58.20
C ILE A 3 -4.03 -9.68 57.31
N ILE A 4 -2.91 -9.17 57.80
CA ILE A 4 -2.07 -8.19 57.08
C ILE A 4 -1.33 -8.85 55.92
N ASP A 5 -0.90 -10.13 56.06
CA ASP A 5 -0.20 -10.85 54.98
C ASP A 5 -1.13 -11.20 53.80
N ARG A 6 -2.42 -11.41 54.03
CA ARG A 6 -3.37 -11.68 52.93
C ARG A 6 -3.70 -10.45 52.07
N ILE A 7 -3.69 -9.26 52.66
CA ILE A 7 -3.95 -8.01 51.93
C ILE A 7 -2.72 -7.61 51.10
N PHE A 8 -1.52 -7.90 51.59
CA PHE A 8 -0.29 -7.61 50.86
C PHE A 8 -0.13 -8.46 49.60
N TRP A 9 -0.49 -9.76 49.66
CA TRP A 9 -0.41 -10.66 48.49
C TRP A 9 -1.54 -10.41 47.45
N THR A 10 -2.72 -9.96 47.87
CA THR A 10 -3.78 -9.59 46.91
C THR A 10 -3.48 -8.29 46.19
N LEU A 11 -2.83 -7.33 46.82
CA LEU A 11 -2.39 -6.09 46.19
C LEU A 11 -1.19 -6.32 45.24
N LEU A 12 -0.30 -7.26 45.54
CA LEU A 12 0.81 -7.63 44.63
C LEU A 12 0.33 -8.36 43.37
N LEU A 13 -0.68 -9.25 43.47
CA LEU A 13 -1.27 -9.95 42.34
C LEU A 13 -2.09 -9.04 41.43
N THR A 14 -2.79 -8.05 41.94
CA THR A 14 -3.50 -7.03 41.15
C THR A 14 -2.56 -6.02 40.51
N GLY A 15 -1.46 -5.67 41.19
CA GLY A 15 -0.43 -4.77 40.63
C GLY A 15 0.36 -5.38 39.46
N VAL A 16 0.64 -6.67 39.52
CA VAL A 16 1.35 -7.38 38.45
C VAL A 16 0.44 -7.62 37.22
N LEU A 17 -0.88 -7.77 37.42
CA LEU A 17 -1.83 -7.84 36.29
C LEU A 17 -2.03 -6.49 35.58
N PHE A 18 -1.83 -5.36 36.24
CA PHE A 18 -1.99 -4.03 35.64
C PHE A 18 -0.73 -3.54 34.91
N VAL A 19 0.45 -4.05 35.24
CA VAL A 19 1.72 -3.66 34.57
C VAL A 19 1.96 -4.45 33.30
N SER A 20 1.40 -5.66 33.15
CA SER A 20 1.49 -6.45 31.91
C SER A 20 0.52 -6.02 30.79
N LEU A 21 -0.43 -5.10 31.05
CA LEU A 21 -1.38 -4.57 30.07
C LEU A 21 -0.86 -3.31 29.34
N PHE A 22 0.31 -2.75 29.73
CA PHE A 22 0.81 -1.50 29.16
C PHE A 22 1.98 -1.63 28.19
N PHE A 23 2.50 -2.83 27.91
CA PHE A 23 3.63 -3.05 26.97
C PHE A 23 3.35 -3.99 25.81
N GLY A 24 2.11 -4.31 25.54
CA GLY A 24 1.69 -4.93 24.28
C GLY A 24 1.19 -3.84 23.36
N ARG A 25 1.97 -3.38 22.37
CA ARG A 25 1.46 -2.68 21.18
C ARG A 25 0.57 -3.65 20.39
N GLY A 26 -0.55 -4.06 20.99
CA GLY A 26 -1.56 -4.90 20.34
C GLY A 26 -2.42 -4.02 19.46
N PHE A 27 -2.31 -4.19 18.14
CA PHE A 27 -3.35 -3.75 17.23
C PHE A 27 -4.65 -4.48 17.60
N ILE A 28 -5.68 -3.74 18.01
CA ILE A 28 -7.02 -4.31 18.21
C ILE A 28 -7.56 -4.60 16.82
N ARG A 29 -7.71 -5.87 16.48
CA ARG A 29 -8.30 -6.30 15.21
C ARG A 29 -9.81 -6.50 15.41
N ALA A 30 -10.61 -5.66 14.79
CA ALA A 30 -12.05 -5.79 14.75
C ALA A 30 -12.49 -6.50 13.47
N THR A 31 -13.50 -7.35 13.55
CA THR A 31 -13.98 -8.20 12.44
C THR A 31 -15.17 -7.61 11.67
N ALA A 32 -15.70 -6.46 12.09
CA ALA A 32 -16.83 -5.78 11.45
C ALA A 32 -16.37 -4.64 10.52
N GLU A 33 -17.18 -4.25 9.53
CA GLU A 33 -16.85 -3.20 8.56
C GLU A 33 -16.57 -1.82 9.17
N ASN A 34 -17.08 -1.52 10.32
CA ASN A 34 -16.83 -0.32 11.12
C ASN A 34 -17.38 -0.56 12.53
N PRO A 35 -16.65 -1.29 13.39
CA PRO A 35 -17.16 -1.73 14.69
C PRO A 35 -17.42 -0.59 15.66
N TYR A 36 -16.93 0.61 15.37
CA TYR A 36 -17.03 1.78 16.25
C TYR A 36 -18.12 2.76 15.82
N GLY A 37 -18.83 2.54 14.69
CA GLY A 37 -19.78 3.49 14.16
C GLY A 37 -19.17 4.83 13.73
N TRP A 38 -17.85 4.88 13.47
CA TRP A 38 -17.15 6.10 13.06
C TRP A 38 -17.46 6.48 11.62
N GLU A 39 -17.32 7.75 11.29
CA GLU A 39 -17.53 8.24 9.94
C GLU A 39 -16.44 7.78 8.99
N LYS A 40 -16.80 7.49 7.74
CA LYS A 40 -15.82 7.27 6.69
C LYS A 40 -15.18 8.59 6.30
N ILE A 41 -13.89 8.77 6.58
CA ILE A 41 -13.14 9.99 6.28
C ILE A 41 -12.44 9.92 4.93
N SER A 42 -12.11 8.72 4.46
CA SER A 42 -11.56 8.54 3.11
C SER A 42 -11.80 7.14 2.57
N ALA A 43 -11.72 7.00 1.24
CA ALA A 43 -11.59 5.71 0.57
C ALA A 43 -10.82 5.85 -0.74
N TYR A 44 -10.17 4.76 -1.16
CA TYR A 44 -9.56 4.62 -2.48
C TYR A 44 -9.67 3.19 -2.96
N THR A 45 -9.97 3.02 -4.26
CA THR A 45 -10.14 1.70 -4.88
C THR A 45 -9.25 1.58 -6.10
N THR A 46 -8.60 0.44 -6.26
CA THR A 46 -7.90 0.06 -7.50
C THR A 46 -8.42 -1.27 -8.01
N TYR A 47 -8.34 -1.46 -9.34
CA TYR A 47 -8.89 -2.62 -10.04
C TYR A 47 -7.77 -3.51 -10.59
N TYR A 48 -8.04 -4.80 -10.70
CA TYR A 48 -7.13 -5.80 -11.26
C TYR A 48 -7.89 -6.86 -12.05
N ASP A 49 -7.17 -7.57 -12.92
CA ASP A 49 -7.75 -8.65 -13.70
C ASP A 49 -8.03 -9.87 -12.81
N LYS A 50 -9.28 -10.28 -12.76
CA LYS A 50 -9.73 -11.50 -12.03
C LYS A 50 -9.20 -12.79 -12.64
N GLY A 51 -8.74 -12.78 -13.89
CA GLY A 51 -8.13 -13.92 -14.56
C GLY A 51 -6.73 -14.26 -14.03
N ASP A 52 -6.02 -13.32 -13.42
CA ASP A 52 -4.75 -13.59 -12.74
C ASP A 52 -4.98 -14.10 -11.30
N VAL A 53 -5.28 -15.40 -11.21
CA VAL A 53 -5.68 -16.07 -9.95
C VAL A 53 -4.62 -15.92 -8.85
N GLY A 54 -3.33 -16.06 -9.18
CA GLY A 54 -2.23 -15.90 -8.22
C GLY A 54 -2.19 -14.48 -7.67
N ARG A 55 -2.32 -13.47 -8.54
CA ARG A 55 -2.40 -12.07 -8.15
C ARG A 55 -3.61 -11.77 -7.27
N CYS A 56 -4.79 -12.25 -7.66
CA CYS A 56 -6.02 -12.08 -6.88
C CYS A 56 -5.86 -12.66 -5.45
N LYS A 57 -5.27 -13.87 -5.34
CA LYS A 57 -4.99 -14.50 -4.05
C LYS A 57 -4.04 -13.66 -3.21
N ASN A 58 -2.94 -13.18 -3.78
CA ASN A 58 -1.95 -12.35 -3.07
C ASN A 58 -2.55 -11.04 -2.56
N ILE A 59 -3.36 -10.37 -3.38
CA ILE A 59 -4.07 -9.14 -2.99
C ILE A 59 -5.02 -9.43 -1.82
N SER A 60 -5.79 -10.51 -1.91
CA SER A 60 -6.73 -10.92 -0.84
C SER A 60 -6.00 -11.24 0.47
N VAL A 61 -4.90 -12.00 0.42
CA VAL A 61 -4.09 -12.33 1.61
C VAL A 61 -3.52 -11.07 2.24
N ALA A 62 -2.86 -10.19 1.46
CA ALA A 62 -2.30 -8.96 1.99
C ALA A 62 -3.38 -8.02 2.57
N ALA A 63 -4.52 -7.89 1.89
CA ALA A 63 -5.64 -7.09 2.35
C ALA A 63 -6.20 -7.62 3.68
N SER A 64 -6.41 -8.94 3.79
CA SER A 64 -6.96 -9.56 5.02
C SER A 64 -6.03 -9.42 6.24
N LEU A 65 -4.71 -9.35 6.03
CA LEU A 65 -3.74 -9.14 7.10
C LEU A 65 -3.77 -7.70 7.66
N ILE A 66 -4.19 -6.74 6.85
CA ILE A 66 -4.26 -5.31 7.20
C ILE A 66 -5.66 -4.91 7.66
N ASP A 67 -6.71 -5.57 7.14
CA ASP A 67 -8.10 -5.23 7.48
C ASP A 67 -8.35 -5.28 8.98
N GLY A 68 -9.01 -4.25 9.52
CA GLY A 68 -9.32 -4.15 10.94
C GLY A 68 -8.24 -3.51 11.82
N VAL A 69 -7.14 -3.03 11.23
CA VAL A 69 -6.11 -2.29 11.98
C VAL A 69 -6.65 -0.96 12.46
N THR A 70 -6.38 -0.60 13.72
CA THR A 70 -6.68 0.71 14.28
C THR A 70 -5.38 1.44 14.60
N LEU A 71 -5.15 2.57 13.93
CA LEU A 71 -4.04 3.47 14.20
C LEU A 71 -4.43 4.35 15.40
N GLN A 72 -3.72 4.19 16.53
CA GLN A 72 -3.94 5.02 17.71
C GLN A 72 -3.57 6.49 17.43
N PRO A 73 -4.06 7.45 18.23
CA PRO A 73 -3.58 8.82 18.15
C PRO A 73 -2.06 8.88 18.22
N TYR A 74 -1.44 9.61 17.29
CA TYR A 74 0.02 9.75 17.17
C TYR A 74 0.78 8.42 17.02
N GLY A 75 0.09 7.38 16.51
CA GLY A 75 0.64 6.05 16.29
C GLY A 75 1.16 5.84 14.86
N ASP A 76 2.08 4.90 14.74
CA ASP A 76 2.69 4.49 13.47
C ASP A 76 2.05 3.20 12.93
N PHE A 77 2.12 3.06 11.60
CA PHE A 77 1.79 1.84 10.87
C PHE A 77 2.93 1.51 9.92
N SER A 78 3.30 0.22 9.84
CA SER A 78 4.24 -0.34 8.86
C SER A 78 3.53 -1.43 8.08
N PHE A 79 3.51 -1.31 6.76
CA PHE A 79 2.95 -2.32 5.87
C PHE A 79 3.70 -3.64 5.99
N ASN A 80 5.03 -3.58 5.96
CA ASN A 80 5.87 -4.78 6.03
C ASN A 80 5.77 -5.51 7.37
N THR A 81 5.68 -4.78 8.48
CA THR A 81 5.46 -5.38 9.81
C THR A 81 4.10 -6.06 9.90
N THR A 82 3.06 -5.46 9.31
CA THR A 82 1.68 -5.97 9.39
C THR A 82 1.48 -7.18 8.47
N VAL A 83 1.99 -7.13 7.24
CA VAL A 83 1.81 -8.20 6.24
C VAL A 83 2.82 -9.34 6.44
N GLY A 84 4.00 -9.04 6.95
CA GLY A 84 5.07 -10.02 7.14
C GLY A 84 5.74 -10.46 5.84
N LYS A 85 6.44 -11.59 5.90
CA LYS A 85 7.14 -12.18 4.75
C LYS A 85 6.14 -12.75 3.73
N ARG A 86 6.36 -12.47 2.44
CA ARG A 86 5.54 -12.96 1.34
C ARG A 86 6.10 -14.30 0.87
N THR A 87 5.70 -15.38 1.53
CA THR A 87 6.13 -16.74 1.21
C THR A 87 4.93 -17.64 0.87
N ALA A 88 5.20 -18.79 0.28
CA ALA A 88 4.16 -19.77 -0.03
C ALA A 88 3.47 -20.29 1.24
N GLU A 89 4.24 -20.48 2.33
CA GLU A 89 3.76 -20.90 3.64
C GLU A 89 2.82 -19.87 4.27
N ALA A 90 3.03 -18.58 3.99
CA ALA A 90 2.14 -17.48 4.39
C ALA A 90 0.91 -17.33 3.46
N GLY A 91 0.74 -18.24 2.48
CA GLY A 91 -0.41 -18.28 1.57
C GLY A 91 -0.27 -17.43 0.32
N PHE A 92 0.93 -16.86 0.04
CA PHE A 92 1.20 -16.12 -1.19
C PHE A 92 1.56 -17.06 -2.34
N GLN A 93 1.14 -16.69 -3.55
CA GLN A 93 1.34 -17.46 -4.78
C GLN A 93 2.27 -16.72 -5.74
N GLN A 94 2.74 -17.46 -6.75
CA GLN A 94 3.45 -16.86 -7.87
C GLN A 94 2.50 -16.02 -8.72
N ALA A 95 2.94 -14.83 -9.09
CA ALA A 95 2.29 -13.93 -10.04
C ALA A 95 3.35 -12.99 -10.63
N LYS A 96 2.99 -12.15 -11.59
CA LYS A 96 3.92 -11.17 -12.18
C LYS A 96 4.36 -10.14 -11.15
N ILE A 97 5.69 -10.00 -10.97
CA ILE A 97 6.35 -8.95 -10.18
C ILE A 97 7.28 -8.13 -11.07
N ILE A 98 7.67 -6.94 -10.60
CA ILE A 98 8.65 -6.08 -11.26
C ILE A 98 9.99 -6.24 -10.55
N VAL A 99 11.01 -6.74 -11.24
CA VAL A 99 12.39 -6.88 -10.75
C VAL A 99 13.33 -6.24 -11.75
N ASN A 100 14.15 -5.28 -11.32
CA ASN A 100 15.12 -4.59 -12.16
C ASN A 100 14.56 -3.98 -13.45
N GLY A 101 13.29 -3.56 -13.42
CA GLY A 101 12.62 -2.98 -14.59
C GLY A 101 12.06 -4.01 -15.58
N GLU A 102 11.92 -5.27 -15.18
CA GLU A 102 11.31 -6.33 -15.98
C GLU A 102 10.19 -7.05 -15.21
N TYR A 103 9.21 -7.56 -15.97
CA TYR A 103 8.15 -8.40 -15.40
C TYR A 103 8.63 -9.86 -15.38
N VAL A 104 8.72 -10.44 -14.18
CA VAL A 104 9.07 -11.85 -13.95
C VAL A 104 8.04 -12.52 -13.06
N LEU A 105 7.99 -13.85 -13.06
CA LEU A 105 7.18 -14.59 -12.08
C LEU A 105 7.90 -14.62 -10.73
N GLY A 106 7.15 -14.32 -9.67
CA GLY A 106 7.66 -14.34 -8.31
C GLY A 106 6.53 -14.38 -7.28
N VAL A 107 6.83 -14.79 -6.06
CA VAL A 107 5.85 -14.88 -4.97
C VAL A 107 5.44 -13.49 -4.49
N GLY A 108 4.13 -13.25 -4.34
CA GLY A 108 3.60 -11.99 -3.83
C GLY A 108 3.28 -10.94 -4.89
N GLY A 109 3.27 -11.31 -6.19
CA GLY A 109 2.81 -10.38 -7.24
C GLY A 109 1.39 -9.87 -6.95
N GLY A 110 1.20 -8.54 -6.98
CA GLY A 110 -0.05 -7.87 -6.61
C GLY A 110 -0.02 -7.16 -5.25
N VAL A 111 0.87 -7.54 -4.31
CA VAL A 111 0.93 -6.93 -2.97
C VAL A 111 1.21 -5.41 -3.04
N CYS A 112 2.03 -4.94 -3.97
CA CYS A 112 2.26 -3.51 -4.18
C CYS A 112 1.01 -2.74 -4.64
N GLN A 113 0.00 -3.40 -5.19
CA GLN A 113 -1.28 -2.75 -5.47
C GLN A 113 -2.07 -2.49 -4.18
N VAL A 114 -1.97 -3.39 -3.19
CA VAL A 114 -2.58 -3.18 -1.86
C VAL A 114 -1.93 -2.00 -1.15
N SER A 115 -0.59 -1.93 -1.11
CA SER A 115 0.13 -0.79 -0.50
C SER A 115 -0.15 0.52 -1.22
N THR A 116 -0.23 0.52 -2.54
CA THR A 116 -0.59 1.70 -3.35
C THR A 116 -2.02 2.17 -3.07
N THR A 117 -2.97 1.24 -2.95
CA THR A 117 -4.37 1.58 -2.62
C THR A 117 -4.44 2.20 -1.23
N LEU A 118 -3.74 1.60 -0.27
CA LEU A 118 -3.63 2.11 1.09
C LEU A 118 -2.98 3.50 1.15
N TYR A 119 -1.87 3.71 0.43
CA TYR A 119 -1.18 5.00 0.32
C TYR A 119 -2.12 6.13 -0.11
N ASN A 120 -2.89 5.90 -1.17
CA ASN A 120 -3.83 6.91 -1.68
C ASN A 120 -4.98 7.18 -0.70
N ALA A 121 -5.53 6.15 -0.07
CA ALA A 121 -6.55 6.32 0.96
C ALA A 121 -6.01 7.04 2.19
N ALA A 122 -4.76 6.74 2.62
CA ALA A 122 -4.11 7.36 3.77
C ALA A 122 -3.90 8.86 3.58
N ILE A 123 -3.41 9.29 2.42
CA ILE A 123 -3.27 10.72 2.11
C ILE A 123 -4.63 11.41 2.16
N LYS A 124 -5.67 10.80 1.58
CA LYS A 124 -7.03 11.34 1.60
C LYS A 124 -7.64 11.39 3.00
N ALA A 125 -7.15 10.58 3.93
CA ALA A 125 -7.51 10.62 5.35
C ALA A 125 -6.73 11.67 6.16
N GLY A 126 -5.78 12.39 5.54
CA GLY A 126 -4.91 13.33 6.25
C GLY A 126 -3.80 12.67 7.05
N LEU A 127 -3.52 11.38 6.83
CA LEU A 127 -2.39 10.69 7.47
C LEU A 127 -1.05 11.19 6.89
N THR A 128 -0.02 11.18 7.72
CA THR A 128 1.34 11.49 7.28
C THR A 128 1.99 10.25 6.68
N ILE A 129 2.52 10.38 5.46
CA ILE A 129 3.34 9.35 4.84
C ILE A 129 4.78 9.52 5.34
N VAL A 130 5.25 8.57 6.12
CA VAL A 130 6.60 8.57 6.71
C VAL A 130 7.61 7.95 5.76
N GLU A 131 7.19 6.88 5.06
CA GLU A 131 8.03 6.18 4.08
C GLU A 131 7.16 5.68 2.92
N TYR A 132 7.65 5.86 1.71
CA TYR A 132 7.11 5.29 0.48
C TYR A 132 8.21 5.14 -0.57
N HIS A 133 8.01 4.26 -1.53
CA HIS A 133 8.94 4.05 -2.65
C HIS A 133 8.18 3.98 -3.98
N PRO A 134 8.64 4.61 -5.06
CA PRO A 134 8.07 4.45 -6.39
C PRO A 134 8.47 3.11 -7.00
N HIS A 135 7.67 2.59 -7.92
CA HIS A 135 8.13 1.53 -8.81
C HIS A 135 9.12 2.08 -9.85
N SER A 136 10.00 1.21 -10.34
CA SER A 136 10.90 1.55 -11.45
C SER A 136 10.19 1.66 -12.80
N LEU A 137 9.04 1.00 -12.96
CA LEU A 137 8.17 1.06 -14.12
C LEU A 137 6.80 1.62 -13.75
N ARG A 138 6.19 2.34 -14.69
CA ARG A 138 4.82 2.82 -14.52
C ARG A 138 3.85 1.66 -14.35
N VAL A 139 3.08 1.67 -13.25
CA VAL A 139 1.97 0.75 -13.02
C VAL A 139 0.69 1.28 -13.65
N GLY A 140 -0.22 0.38 -14.06
CA GLY A 140 -1.43 0.76 -14.80
C GLY A 140 -2.68 1.01 -13.94
N TYR A 141 -2.63 0.73 -12.65
CA TYR A 141 -3.82 0.79 -11.77
C TYR A 141 -3.94 2.11 -10.98
N VAL A 142 -2.98 3.02 -11.10
CA VAL A 142 -3.02 4.40 -10.57
C VAL A 142 -2.35 5.37 -11.53
N PRO A 143 -2.68 6.67 -11.46
CA PRO A 143 -1.90 7.71 -12.13
C PRO A 143 -0.45 7.71 -11.65
N PRO A 144 0.51 8.22 -12.46
CA PRO A 144 1.90 8.35 -12.07
C PRO A 144 2.07 9.16 -10.77
N SER A 145 3.16 8.92 -10.04
CA SER A 145 3.47 9.55 -8.74
C SER A 145 2.40 9.33 -7.66
N ARG A 146 1.63 8.24 -7.79
CA ARG A 146 0.61 7.83 -6.80
C ARG A 146 0.76 6.38 -6.35
N ASP A 147 1.78 5.70 -6.82
CA ASP A 147 2.11 4.33 -6.42
C ASP A 147 2.99 4.29 -5.17
N ALA A 148 2.94 3.18 -4.45
CA ALA A 148 3.78 2.89 -3.30
C ALA A 148 4.22 1.42 -3.36
N MET A 149 5.47 1.21 -3.80
CA MET A 149 6.10 -0.11 -3.86
C MET A 149 6.50 -0.56 -2.46
N VAL A 150 6.35 -1.86 -2.20
CA VAL A 150 6.86 -2.53 -1.00
C VAL A 150 7.68 -3.76 -1.38
N SER A 151 8.77 -3.97 -0.67
CA SER A 151 9.68 -5.12 -0.83
C SER A 151 10.28 -5.50 0.53
N SER A 152 11.26 -6.38 0.56
CA SER A 152 12.00 -6.66 1.80
C SER A 152 12.81 -5.47 2.34
N GLY A 153 13.21 -4.55 1.46
CA GLY A 153 13.99 -3.35 1.80
C GLY A 153 13.25 -2.03 1.60
N SER A 154 11.96 -2.06 1.22
CA SER A 154 11.14 -0.87 0.97
C SER A 154 9.80 -1.03 1.65
N ASP A 155 9.39 -0.08 2.47
CA ASP A 155 8.14 -0.13 3.23
C ASP A 155 7.18 0.99 2.82
N LEU A 156 5.92 0.85 3.19
CA LEU A 156 4.96 1.94 3.31
C LEU A 156 4.71 2.16 4.79
N ARG A 157 5.12 3.32 5.29
CA ARG A 157 4.93 3.70 6.69
C ARG A 157 4.04 4.92 6.79
N LEU A 158 3.05 4.83 7.67
CA LEU A 158 2.08 5.87 7.93
C LEU A 158 2.17 6.31 9.38
N PHE A 159 1.85 7.56 9.65
CA PHE A 159 1.71 8.12 10.98
C PHE A 159 0.34 8.80 11.09
N ASN A 160 -0.38 8.54 12.18
CA ASN A 160 -1.63 9.21 12.49
C ASN A 160 -1.37 10.52 13.23
N PRO A 161 -1.48 11.70 12.60
CA PRO A 161 -1.24 12.98 13.26
C PRO A 161 -2.44 13.48 14.10
N HIS A 162 -3.57 12.76 14.04
CA HIS A 162 -4.80 13.17 14.71
C HIS A 162 -4.79 12.78 16.19
N ALA A 163 -5.51 13.56 17.02
CA ALA A 163 -5.71 13.29 18.44
C ALA A 163 -6.79 12.21 18.71
N PHE A 164 -7.24 11.52 17.67
CA PHE A 164 -8.24 10.44 17.73
C PHE A 164 -7.75 9.21 16.94
N PRO A 165 -8.22 8.01 17.30
CA PRO A 165 -7.86 6.79 16.59
C PRO A 165 -8.53 6.75 15.21
N ILE A 166 -7.88 6.06 14.27
CA ILE A 166 -8.38 5.85 12.91
C ILE A 166 -8.45 4.35 12.64
N TYR A 167 -9.60 3.86 12.23
CA TYR A 167 -9.84 2.48 11.83
C TYR A 167 -9.66 2.31 10.34
N LEU A 168 -8.92 1.28 9.93
CA LEU A 168 -8.68 0.90 8.55
C LEU A 168 -9.49 -0.33 8.17
N SER A 169 -10.35 -0.18 7.15
CA SER A 169 -11.00 -1.29 6.46
C SER A 169 -10.35 -1.50 5.11
N LEU A 170 -9.96 -2.74 4.81
CA LEU A 170 -9.35 -3.12 3.54
C LEU A 170 -10.08 -4.35 2.95
N LYS A 171 -10.89 -4.14 1.92
CA LYS A 171 -11.77 -5.17 1.33
C LYS A 171 -11.41 -5.45 -0.12
N THR A 172 -11.65 -6.70 -0.54
CA THR A 172 -11.49 -7.13 -1.94
C THR A 172 -12.78 -7.71 -2.48
N THR A 173 -13.05 -7.53 -3.77
CA THR A 173 -14.22 -8.09 -4.48
C THR A 173 -13.84 -9.18 -5.50
N GLY A 174 -12.55 -9.57 -5.59
CA GLY A 174 -12.04 -10.47 -6.63
C GLY A 174 -11.55 -9.76 -7.90
N GLU A 175 -11.94 -8.51 -8.13
CA GLU A 175 -11.45 -7.65 -9.23
C GLU A 175 -11.06 -6.24 -8.77
N SER A 176 -11.27 -5.94 -7.48
CA SER A 176 -10.88 -4.67 -6.87
C SER A 176 -10.38 -4.84 -5.45
N VAL A 177 -9.55 -3.90 -5.01
CA VAL A 177 -9.18 -3.71 -3.61
C VAL A 177 -9.51 -2.27 -3.22
N CYS A 178 -10.23 -2.13 -2.10
CA CYS A 178 -10.66 -0.86 -1.53
C CYS A 178 -10.07 -0.70 -0.14
N ALA A 179 -9.35 0.39 0.09
CA ALA A 179 -8.94 0.84 1.41
C ALA A 179 -9.83 2.00 1.83
N ALA A 180 -10.39 1.93 3.03
CA ALA A 180 -11.21 2.98 3.63
C ALA A 180 -10.77 3.26 5.06
N PHE A 181 -10.68 4.53 5.40
CA PHE A 181 -10.38 4.97 6.76
C PHE A 181 -11.62 5.57 7.41
N TYR A 182 -11.81 5.22 8.68
CA TYR A 182 -12.92 5.69 9.51
C TYR A 182 -12.36 6.36 10.75
N GLY A 183 -12.99 7.45 11.15
CA GLY A 183 -12.58 8.25 12.31
C GLY A 183 -13.49 9.44 12.51
N LYS A 184 -12.98 10.52 13.10
CA LYS A 184 -13.69 11.78 13.23
C LYS A 184 -13.50 12.61 11.98
N ASN A 185 -14.59 13.01 11.34
CA ASN A 185 -14.55 13.94 10.22
C ASN A 185 -14.37 15.38 10.73
N GLU A 186 -13.22 15.97 10.43
CA GLU A 186 -12.91 17.36 10.80
C GLU A 186 -13.22 18.36 9.67
N GLY A 187 -13.89 17.91 8.60
CA GLY A 187 -14.28 18.73 7.46
C GLY A 187 -13.16 19.08 6.49
N TYR A 188 -12.01 18.41 6.60
CA TYR A 188 -10.94 18.52 5.62
C TYR A 188 -11.13 17.54 4.48
N ARG A 189 -10.82 18.00 3.26
CA ARG A 189 -10.79 17.18 2.05
C ARG A 189 -9.40 17.26 1.43
N TYR A 190 -8.76 16.11 1.25
CA TYR A 190 -7.43 16.01 0.67
C TYR A 190 -7.51 15.38 -0.72
N GLU A 191 -6.84 15.99 -1.69
CA GLU A 191 -6.76 15.52 -3.07
C GLU A 191 -5.32 15.40 -3.52
N ILE A 192 -5.08 14.46 -4.44
CA ILE A 192 -3.77 14.24 -5.06
C ILE A 192 -3.93 14.51 -6.55
N ASN A 193 -3.19 15.50 -7.04
CA ASN A 193 -3.14 15.86 -8.45
C ASN A 193 -1.76 15.50 -9.03
N THR A 194 -1.76 14.83 -10.19
CA THR A 194 -0.54 14.43 -10.88
C THR A 194 -0.34 15.30 -12.11
N VAL A 195 0.91 15.73 -12.32
CA VAL A 195 1.35 16.48 -13.50
C VAL A 195 2.43 15.68 -14.22
N LEU A 196 2.25 15.43 -15.51
CA LEU A 196 3.28 14.86 -16.37
C LEU A 196 4.28 15.97 -16.71
N LEU A 197 5.55 15.75 -16.41
CA LEU A 197 6.63 16.70 -16.71
C LEU A 197 7.30 16.38 -18.05
N GLU A 198 7.55 15.10 -18.32
CA GLU A 198 8.34 14.66 -19.46
C GLU A 198 7.95 13.25 -19.87
N THR A 199 8.03 12.96 -21.17
CA THR A 199 7.98 11.62 -21.74
C THR A 199 9.38 11.22 -22.17
N ILE A 200 9.84 10.05 -21.72
CA ILE A 200 11.18 9.53 -21.98
C ILE A 200 11.05 8.46 -23.08
N PRO A 201 11.66 8.67 -24.27
CA PRO A 201 11.53 7.70 -25.36
C PRO A 201 12.18 6.35 -24.99
N PRO A 202 11.65 5.22 -25.47
CA PRO A 202 12.27 3.93 -25.25
C PRO A 202 13.60 3.82 -26.01
N PRO A 203 14.55 3.03 -25.52
CA PRO A 203 15.77 2.68 -26.27
C PRO A 203 15.41 1.92 -27.56
N ILE A 204 16.32 1.96 -28.54
CA ILE A 204 16.17 1.21 -29.80
C ILE A 204 15.90 -0.26 -29.48
N PRO A 205 14.91 -0.90 -30.14
CA PRO A 205 14.58 -2.30 -29.92
C PRO A 205 15.75 -3.24 -30.17
N ILE A 206 15.88 -4.25 -29.33
CA ILE A 206 16.86 -5.34 -29.52
C ILE A 206 16.29 -6.35 -30.53
N VAL A 207 17.09 -6.72 -31.53
CA VAL A 207 16.75 -7.82 -32.43
C VAL A 207 17.32 -9.12 -31.89
N LYS A 208 16.45 -10.09 -31.56
CA LYS A 208 16.84 -11.46 -31.18
C LYS A 208 16.70 -12.37 -32.39
N LEU A 209 17.79 -12.99 -32.81
CA LEU A 209 17.80 -14.04 -33.83
C LEU A 209 17.37 -15.36 -33.18
N GLY A 210 16.40 -16.07 -33.78
CA GLY A 210 15.89 -17.32 -33.25
C GLY A 210 14.76 -17.91 -34.12
N GLU A 211 13.89 -18.69 -33.52
CA GLU A 211 12.74 -19.30 -34.16
C GLU A 211 11.49 -18.40 -34.19
N GLU A 212 11.40 -17.47 -33.23
CA GLU A 212 10.30 -16.54 -33.12
C GLU A 212 10.48 -15.35 -34.07
N GLU A 213 9.41 -14.95 -34.76
CA GLU A 213 9.36 -13.78 -35.62
C GLU A 213 8.28 -12.80 -35.14
N GLY A 214 8.60 -11.51 -35.11
CA GLY A 214 7.67 -10.46 -34.70
C GLY A 214 8.03 -9.84 -33.37
N ILE A 215 7.06 -9.16 -32.71
CA ILE A 215 7.27 -8.45 -31.47
C ILE A 215 7.23 -9.43 -30.29
N ILE A 216 8.38 -9.70 -29.69
CA ILE A 216 8.48 -10.51 -28.46
C ILE A 216 8.12 -9.68 -27.24
N ARG A 217 8.57 -8.41 -27.19
CA ARG A 217 8.25 -7.44 -26.15
C ARG A 217 8.02 -6.08 -26.78
N ALA A 218 6.82 -5.51 -26.59
CA ALA A 218 6.54 -4.14 -27.02
C ALA A 218 7.33 -3.14 -26.20
N GLU A 219 7.87 -2.13 -26.83
CA GLU A 219 8.47 -0.98 -26.17
C GLU A 219 7.40 -0.14 -25.49
N LYS A 220 7.80 0.58 -24.42
CA LYS A 220 6.96 1.58 -23.76
C LYS A 220 7.79 2.79 -23.40
N GLU A 221 7.20 3.96 -23.52
CA GLU A 221 7.79 5.20 -23.05
C GLU A 221 7.92 5.21 -21.52
N GLY A 222 9.01 5.75 -21.04
CA GLY A 222 9.16 6.19 -19.67
C GLY A 222 8.51 7.56 -19.47
N ILE A 223 8.34 7.97 -18.24
CA ILE A 223 7.80 9.27 -17.90
C ILE A 223 8.47 9.84 -16.65
N ARG A 224 8.53 11.15 -16.57
CA ARG A 224 8.80 11.91 -15.35
C ARG A 224 7.53 12.66 -14.96
N SER A 225 7.13 12.56 -13.70
CA SER A 225 5.90 13.16 -13.20
C SER A 225 6.06 13.67 -11.78
N GLU A 226 5.17 14.55 -11.38
CA GLU A 226 5.08 15.01 -10.00
C GLU A 226 3.64 14.92 -9.48
N ALA A 227 3.49 14.77 -8.17
CA ALA A 227 2.20 14.80 -7.50
C ALA A 227 2.15 15.95 -6.50
N TYR A 228 0.98 16.57 -6.42
CA TYR A 228 0.66 17.64 -5.48
C TYR A 228 -0.44 17.18 -4.52
N LEU A 229 -0.30 17.52 -3.26
CA LEU A 229 -1.36 17.45 -2.27
C LEU A 229 -2.06 18.79 -2.19
N GLU A 230 -3.37 18.75 -2.31
CA GLU A 230 -4.26 19.87 -2.08
C GLU A 230 -5.15 19.58 -0.87
N CYS A 231 -5.27 20.55 0.02
CA CYS A 231 -6.13 20.47 1.20
C CYS A 231 -7.20 21.55 1.11
N TYR A 232 -8.43 21.12 1.29
CA TYR A 232 -9.62 22.00 1.28
C TYR A 232 -10.35 21.92 2.61
N LYS A 233 -10.98 23.02 3.00
CA LYS A 233 -11.97 23.08 4.07
C LYS A 233 -13.12 23.98 3.63
N ASN A 234 -14.36 23.47 3.70
CA ASN A 234 -15.55 24.16 3.19
C ASN A 234 -15.37 24.64 1.73
N ASP A 235 -14.82 23.77 0.88
CA ASP A 235 -14.46 23.99 -0.52
C ASP A 235 -13.43 25.10 -0.80
N CYS A 236 -12.88 25.75 0.24
CA CYS A 236 -11.78 26.68 0.11
C CYS A 236 -10.44 25.93 0.12
N LEU A 237 -9.59 26.16 -0.89
CA LEU A 237 -8.24 25.66 -0.92
C LEU A 237 -7.41 26.32 0.18
N LEU A 238 -6.93 25.52 1.15
CA LEU A 238 -6.08 25.99 2.24
C LEU A 238 -4.61 26.01 1.85
N PHE A 239 -4.17 24.94 1.19
CA PHE A 239 -2.81 24.84 0.67
C PHE A 239 -2.71 23.84 -0.48
N ARG A 240 -1.66 24.05 -1.30
CA ARG A 240 -1.15 23.12 -2.29
C ARG A 240 0.35 22.95 -2.07
N ARG A 241 0.81 21.71 -1.95
CA ARG A 241 2.24 21.42 -1.83
C ARG A 241 2.63 20.24 -2.71
N ARG A 242 3.85 20.28 -3.25
CA ARG A 242 4.39 19.14 -3.97
C ARG A 242 4.69 17.99 -3.00
N LEU A 243 4.15 16.80 -3.28
CA LEU A 243 4.40 15.59 -2.51
C LEU A 243 5.69 14.93 -2.95
N ARG A 244 5.85 14.71 -4.25
CA ARG A 244 6.92 13.91 -4.82
C ARG A 244 7.16 14.22 -6.29
N VAL A 245 8.32 13.83 -6.79
CA VAL A 245 8.67 13.76 -8.21
C VAL A 245 9.23 12.38 -8.45
N ASP A 246 8.77 11.69 -9.49
CA ASP A 246 9.19 10.34 -9.84
C ASP A 246 9.54 10.23 -11.30
N GLU A 247 10.45 9.30 -11.58
CA GLU A 247 10.81 8.89 -12.92
C GLU A 247 10.56 7.39 -13.08
N TYR A 248 9.80 7.04 -14.10
CA TYR A 248 9.50 5.67 -14.49
C TYR A 248 10.25 5.36 -15.76
N ARG A 249 11.08 4.31 -15.72
CA ARG A 249 11.95 3.95 -16.82
C ARG A 249 11.16 3.52 -18.05
N PRO A 250 11.65 3.82 -19.27
CA PRO A 250 11.11 3.24 -20.49
C PRO A 250 11.40 1.74 -20.56
N ILE A 251 10.58 1.00 -21.30
CA ILE A 251 10.77 -0.42 -21.59
C ILE A 251 11.31 -0.54 -23.00
N GLN A 252 12.50 -1.13 -23.15
CA GLN A 252 13.10 -1.44 -24.43
C GLN A 252 12.33 -2.54 -25.16
N GLY A 253 12.01 -2.35 -26.42
CA GLY A 253 11.39 -3.36 -27.28
C GLY A 253 12.31 -4.55 -27.56
N ILE A 254 11.72 -5.72 -27.86
CA ILE A 254 12.44 -6.90 -28.37
C ILE A 254 11.68 -7.41 -29.58
N ILE A 255 12.39 -7.52 -30.70
CA ILE A 255 11.86 -8.03 -31.98
C ILE A 255 12.56 -9.35 -32.29
N GLY A 256 11.80 -10.40 -32.48
CA GLY A 256 12.29 -11.68 -32.96
C GLY A 256 12.53 -11.62 -34.49
N LYS A 257 13.63 -12.18 -34.96
CA LYS A 257 13.93 -12.35 -36.37
C LYS A 257 14.37 -13.78 -36.62
N LYS A 258 13.65 -14.47 -37.54
CA LYS A 258 13.95 -15.85 -37.88
C LYS A 258 15.31 -15.96 -38.55
N ILE A 259 16.09 -16.95 -38.16
CA ILE A 259 17.34 -17.28 -38.84
C ILE A 259 16.96 -18.00 -40.13
N ALA A 260 17.33 -17.43 -41.29
CA ALA A 260 17.24 -18.15 -42.55
C ALA A 260 18.14 -19.38 -42.46
N LYS A 261 17.54 -20.56 -42.72
CA LYS A 261 18.28 -21.84 -42.83
C LYS A 261 19.07 -21.87 -44.12
#